data_c5abc8c052e46fe1f17e58f587ee1300
#
_entry.id   c5abc8c052e46fe1f17e58f587ee1300
#
_cell.length_a   1.000
_cell.length_b   1.000
_cell.length_c   1.000
_cell.angle_alpha   90.00
_cell.angle_beta   90.00
_cell.angle_gamma   90.00
#
_symmetry.space_group_name_H-M   'P 1'
#
loop_
_entity.id
_entity.type
_entity.pdbx_description
1 polymer ?
#
loop_
_entity_poly.entity_id
_entity_poly.type
_entity_poly.pdbx_seq_one_letter_code
_entity_poly.pdbx_strand_id
1 'polypeptide(L)'
;MGCMHRREFIQACAATCALGAHEALAADKLKPRLYSRAQLTNESGKALKSVDLVANRNYIFHYPFETTPCFLLNLGRPTGRDVLLKTENGSTYQWTGGVGPRRAIVGYSAICAHRLTYPTPQISFISYREQSTASRAMRANTIHCCSEHSEYDPAAGAKVVNGPAPQPLSAILLEYDPKSDGLHAVGTLGGELFNAFFDKYELKLAMDYRTSKTRQPVSGRTAVRELEQFCKQQVRC
;
A
#
# COMPACT_ATOMS: atom_id res chain seq x y z
N MET A 1 -58.57 37.72 -6.11
CA MET A 1 -57.34 37.53 -5.30
C MET A 1 -57.61 36.41 -4.29
N GLY A 2 -57.24 35.20 -4.61
CA GLY A 2 -57.48 34.03 -3.77
C GLY A 2 -56.33 33.86 -2.77
N CYS A 3 -56.67 33.87 -1.46
CA CYS A 3 -55.72 33.54 -0.39
C CYS A 3 -55.37 32.07 -0.48
N MET A 4 -54.11 31.76 -0.70
CA MET A 4 -53.55 30.41 -0.57
C MET A 4 -53.63 29.98 0.89
N HIS A 5 -54.24 28.83 1.17
CA HIS A 5 -54.36 28.27 2.53
C HIS A 5 -53.00 27.83 3.06
N ARG A 6 -52.71 28.13 4.32
CA ARG A 6 -51.45 27.76 5.04
C ARG A 6 -51.05 26.28 4.91
N ARG A 7 -51.99 25.38 4.68
CA ARG A 7 -51.75 23.95 4.48
C ARG A 7 -51.12 23.60 3.16
N GLU A 8 -51.41 24.33 2.06
CA GLU A 8 -50.85 24.11 0.73
C GLU A 8 -49.40 24.59 0.68
N PHE A 9 -49.04 25.63 1.43
CA PHE A 9 -47.68 26.12 1.52
C PHE A 9 -46.73 25.11 2.23
N ILE A 10 -47.25 24.44 3.29
CA ILE A 10 -46.48 23.43 4.02
C ILE A 10 -46.25 22.16 3.17
N GLN A 11 -47.21 21.76 2.34
CA GLN A 11 -47.08 20.65 1.44
C GLN A 11 -46.11 20.93 0.27
N ALA A 12 -46.05 22.15 -0.27
CA ALA A 12 -45.10 22.56 -1.26
C ALA A 12 -43.66 22.62 -0.75
N CYS A 13 -43.45 23.07 0.52
CA CYS A 13 -42.13 23.07 1.15
C CYS A 13 -41.62 21.67 1.51
N ALA A 14 -42.52 20.74 1.86
CA ALA A 14 -42.13 19.34 2.16
C ALA A 14 -41.71 18.57 0.87
N ALA A 15 -42.34 18.87 -0.26
CA ALA A 15 -41.97 18.23 -1.54
C ALA A 15 -40.62 18.70 -2.11
N THR A 16 -40.23 19.97 -1.87
CA THR A 16 -38.94 20.50 -2.29
C THR A 16 -37.76 20.04 -1.40
N CYS A 17 -37.98 19.70 -0.14
CA CYS A 17 -36.95 19.13 0.72
C CYS A 17 -36.68 17.64 0.45
N ALA A 18 -37.62 16.90 -0.16
CA ALA A 18 -37.44 15.48 -0.47
C ALA A 18 -36.65 15.21 -1.77
N LEU A 19 -36.50 16.21 -2.65
CA LEU A 19 -35.73 16.10 -3.90
C LEU A 19 -34.26 16.54 -3.76
N GLY A 20 -33.87 17.11 -2.61
CA GLY A 20 -32.49 17.57 -2.34
C GLY A 20 -31.60 16.58 -1.60
N ALA A 21 -32.08 15.37 -1.27
CA ALA A 21 -31.37 14.46 -0.35
C ALA A 21 -30.79 13.20 -1.01
N HIS A 22 -30.60 13.17 -2.31
CA HIS A 22 -30.01 12.01 -3.02
C HIS A 22 -28.90 12.34 -4.04
N GLU A 23 -28.14 13.39 -3.80
CA GLU A 23 -26.75 13.37 -4.23
C GLU A 23 -25.90 12.92 -3.02
N ALA A 24 -26.07 11.68 -2.59
CA ALA A 24 -24.98 10.97 -1.95
C ALA A 24 -23.85 10.98 -3.00
N LEU A 25 -22.84 11.82 -2.80
CA LEU A 25 -21.59 11.80 -3.54
C LEU A 25 -21.18 10.33 -3.62
N ALA A 26 -21.38 9.72 -4.80
CA ALA A 26 -20.85 8.40 -5.08
C ALA A 26 -19.35 8.55 -4.92
N ALA A 27 -18.82 8.08 -3.80
CA ALA A 27 -17.40 8.14 -3.52
C ALA A 27 -16.70 7.53 -4.72
N ASP A 28 -15.86 8.31 -5.40
CA ASP A 28 -15.25 7.91 -6.66
C ASP A 28 -14.48 6.59 -6.41
N LYS A 29 -14.88 5.55 -7.11
CA LYS A 29 -14.30 4.22 -6.92
C LYS A 29 -12.94 4.19 -7.59
N LEU A 30 -11.89 4.20 -6.79
CA LEU A 30 -10.52 4.17 -7.27
C LEU A 30 -10.25 2.86 -8.02
N LYS A 31 -9.75 2.98 -9.25
CA LYS A 31 -9.38 1.85 -10.10
C LYS A 31 -7.89 1.51 -9.93
N PRO A 32 -7.50 0.25 -10.18
CA PRO A 32 -6.10 -0.12 -10.28
C PRO A 32 -5.36 0.73 -11.31
N ARG A 33 -4.15 1.16 -10.97
CA ARG A 33 -3.24 1.78 -11.93
C ARG A 33 -2.23 0.74 -12.40
N LEU A 34 -2.26 0.43 -13.67
CA LEU A 34 -1.34 -0.52 -14.27
C LEU A 34 -0.02 0.15 -14.64
N TYR A 35 1.07 -0.56 -14.44
CA TYR A 35 2.42 -0.20 -14.83
C TYR A 35 3.06 -1.34 -15.62
N SER A 36 4.27 -1.16 -16.11
CA SER A 36 5.00 -2.21 -16.81
C SER A 36 5.10 -3.47 -15.94
N ARG A 37 4.76 -4.61 -16.50
CA ARG A 37 4.86 -5.90 -15.82
C ARG A 37 6.33 -6.22 -15.53
N ALA A 38 6.64 -6.52 -14.27
CA ALA A 38 7.99 -6.82 -13.82
C ALA A 38 8.02 -8.16 -13.09
N GLN A 39 8.85 -9.09 -13.58
CA GLN A 39 9.09 -10.36 -12.90
C GLN A 39 9.90 -10.12 -11.62
N LEU A 40 9.45 -10.66 -10.50
CA LEU A 40 10.22 -10.67 -9.28
C LEU A 40 11.34 -11.71 -9.41
N THR A 41 12.58 -11.32 -9.13
CA THR A 41 13.76 -12.17 -9.21
C THR A 41 14.52 -12.14 -7.90
N ASN A 42 15.36 -13.14 -7.65
CA ASN A 42 16.39 -13.04 -6.63
C ASN A 42 17.55 -12.14 -7.12
N GLU A 43 18.54 -11.92 -6.28
CA GLU A 43 19.72 -11.08 -6.61
C GLU A 43 20.57 -11.63 -7.77
N SER A 44 20.53 -12.92 -8.04
CA SER A 44 21.19 -13.52 -9.20
C SER A 44 20.38 -13.39 -10.51
N GLY A 45 19.23 -12.71 -10.47
CA GLY A 45 18.35 -12.53 -11.64
C GLY A 45 17.48 -13.74 -11.99
N LYS A 46 17.48 -14.80 -11.16
CA LYS A 46 16.61 -15.96 -11.33
C LYS A 46 15.20 -15.62 -10.84
N ALA A 47 14.17 -16.09 -11.54
CA ALA A 47 12.77 -15.91 -11.13
C ALA A 47 12.56 -16.37 -9.69
N LEU A 48 11.99 -15.49 -8.87
CA LEU A 48 11.63 -15.79 -7.49
C LEU A 48 10.36 -16.64 -7.47
N LYS A 49 10.42 -17.75 -6.76
CA LYS A 49 9.26 -18.63 -6.56
C LYS A 49 8.54 -18.30 -5.26
N SER A 50 7.24 -18.55 -5.22
CA SER A 50 6.46 -18.32 -4.01
C SER A 50 6.96 -19.14 -2.81
N VAL A 51 7.48 -20.35 -3.06
CA VAL A 51 8.05 -21.24 -2.04
C VAL A 51 9.39 -20.74 -1.48
N ASP A 52 10.10 -19.86 -2.18
CA ASP A 52 11.37 -19.28 -1.71
C ASP A 52 11.14 -18.18 -0.65
N LEU A 53 9.92 -17.68 -0.53
CA LEU A 53 9.56 -16.62 0.42
C LEU A 53 9.31 -17.21 1.82
N VAL A 54 10.25 -16.99 2.72
CA VAL A 54 10.11 -17.37 4.13
C VAL A 54 8.98 -16.56 4.78
N ALA A 55 8.09 -17.24 5.51
CA ALA A 55 7.00 -16.58 6.18
C ALA A 55 7.50 -15.56 7.21
N ASN A 56 6.76 -14.45 7.32
CA ASN A 56 7.00 -13.35 8.28
C ASN A 56 8.35 -12.62 8.12
N ARG A 57 9.06 -12.84 7.01
CA ARG A 57 10.30 -12.13 6.68
C ARG A 57 10.01 -10.91 5.84
N ASN A 58 10.76 -9.83 6.10
CA ASN A 58 10.68 -8.60 5.32
C ASN A 58 11.55 -8.72 4.06
N TYR A 59 10.94 -8.60 2.88
CA TYR A 59 11.64 -8.46 1.63
C TYR A 59 11.35 -7.09 1.02
N ILE A 60 12.33 -6.52 0.31
CA ILE A 60 12.25 -5.26 -0.41
C ILE A 60 12.51 -5.51 -1.89
N PHE A 61 11.72 -4.88 -2.74
CA PHE A 61 11.96 -4.72 -4.17
C PHE A 61 11.57 -3.31 -4.60
N HIS A 62 11.86 -2.92 -5.84
CA HIS A 62 11.53 -1.59 -6.33
C HIS A 62 10.46 -1.67 -7.42
N TYR A 63 9.38 -0.89 -7.26
CA TYR A 63 8.27 -0.81 -8.22
C TYR A 63 7.32 0.36 -7.85
N PRO A 64 6.72 1.06 -8.80
CA PRO A 64 6.84 0.97 -10.25
C PRO A 64 8.07 1.68 -10.82
N PHE A 65 8.87 2.33 -10.00
CA PHE A 65 10.10 3.02 -10.40
C PHE A 65 11.32 2.39 -9.70
N GLU A 66 12.50 2.53 -10.30
CA GLU A 66 13.75 1.91 -9.79
C GLU A 66 14.17 2.39 -8.40
N THR A 67 13.61 3.50 -7.92
CA THR A 67 13.93 4.08 -6.61
C THR A 67 12.73 4.09 -5.64
N THR A 68 11.60 3.48 -5.99
CA THR A 68 10.44 3.37 -5.08
C THR A 68 10.43 2.01 -4.37
N PRO A 69 10.79 1.97 -3.08
CA PRO A 69 10.84 0.72 -2.34
C PRO A 69 9.45 0.18 -2.03
N CYS A 70 9.32 -1.14 -2.13
CA CYS A 70 8.10 -1.88 -1.84
C CYS A 70 8.40 -3.08 -0.95
N PHE A 71 7.52 -3.37 -0.02
CA PHE A 71 7.52 -4.63 0.73
C PHE A 71 6.96 -5.76 -0.11
N LEU A 72 7.60 -6.92 -0.03
CA LEU A 72 7.03 -8.22 -0.39
C LEU A 72 7.01 -9.07 0.88
N LEU A 73 5.82 -9.57 1.26
CA LEU A 73 5.64 -10.31 2.49
C LEU A 73 4.90 -11.61 2.21
N ASN A 74 5.41 -12.73 2.74
CA ASN A 74 4.65 -13.95 2.92
C ASN A 74 4.16 -13.98 4.37
N LEU A 75 2.87 -13.77 4.60
CA LEU A 75 2.30 -13.68 5.93
C LEU A 75 2.12 -15.05 6.62
N GLY A 76 2.49 -16.16 5.93
CA GLY A 76 2.32 -17.51 6.46
C GLY A 76 0.86 -17.96 6.63
N ARG A 77 -0.10 -17.05 6.52
CA ARG A 77 -1.55 -17.25 6.67
C ARG A 77 -2.32 -16.55 5.55
N PRO A 78 -3.50 -17.03 5.17
CA PRO A 78 -4.35 -16.37 4.18
C PRO A 78 -4.71 -14.94 4.61
N THR A 79 -4.85 -14.07 3.62
CA THR A 79 -5.29 -12.68 3.81
C THR A 79 -6.82 -12.56 3.81
N GLY A 80 -7.34 -11.42 4.24
CA GLY A 80 -8.71 -11.01 3.96
C GLY A 80 -8.98 -10.97 2.44
N ARG A 81 -10.24 -11.03 2.07
CA ARG A 81 -10.69 -10.87 0.68
C ARG A 81 -11.64 -9.71 0.60
N ASP A 82 -11.60 -9.02 -0.53
CA ASP A 82 -12.56 -7.97 -0.86
C ASP A 82 -12.70 -6.91 0.22
N VAL A 83 -11.55 -6.52 0.80
CA VAL A 83 -11.50 -5.52 1.87
C VAL A 83 -11.77 -4.13 1.28
N LEU A 84 -12.84 -3.49 1.75
CA LEU A 84 -13.16 -2.11 1.38
C LEU A 84 -12.24 -1.15 2.14
N LEU A 85 -11.53 -0.32 1.40
CA LEU A 85 -10.55 0.64 1.91
C LEU A 85 -10.84 2.04 1.34
N LYS A 86 -10.27 3.05 2.00
CA LYS A 86 -10.47 4.44 1.65
C LYS A 86 -9.13 5.18 1.67
N THR A 87 -8.90 6.02 0.69
CA THR A 87 -7.76 6.93 0.61
C THR A 87 -7.99 8.20 1.42
N GLU A 88 -6.96 8.99 1.65
CA GLU A 88 -7.04 10.27 2.37
C GLU A 88 -8.04 11.25 1.72
N ASN A 89 -8.09 11.29 0.39
CA ASN A 89 -9.03 12.15 -0.34
C ASN A 89 -10.47 11.61 -0.41
N GLY A 90 -10.77 10.50 0.28
CA GLY A 90 -12.10 9.94 0.37
C GLY A 90 -12.46 8.91 -0.70
N SER A 91 -11.65 8.70 -1.73
CA SER A 91 -11.90 7.67 -2.75
C SER A 91 -11.89 6.27 -2.12
N THR A 92 -12.83 5.42 -2.51
CA THR A 92 -12.93 4.05 -2.01
C THR A 92 -12.40 3.05 -3.02
N TYR A 93 -11.88 1.93 -2.55
CA TYR A 93 -11.43 0.83 -3.38
C TYR A 93 -11.55 -0.51 -2.66
N GLN A 94 -11.61 -1.57 -3.43
CA GLN A 94 -11.73 -2.93 -2.92
C GLN A 94 -10.41 -3.68 -3.19
N TRP A 95 -9.73 -4.06 -2.11
CA TRP A 95 -8.52 -4.87 -2.19
C TRP A 95 -8.90 -6.36 -2.17
N THR A 96 -8.48 -7.09 -3.20
CA THR A 96 -8.91 -8.48 -3.46
C THR A 96 -8.16 -9.53 -2.65
N GLY A 97 -7.14 -9.13 -1.88
CA GLY A 97 -6.34 -10.04 -1.07
C GLY A 97 -4.98 -10.36 -1.68
N GLY A 98 -4.22 -11.21 -0.98
CA GLY A 98 -2.91 -11.68 -1.39
C GLY A 98 -2.96 -12.73 -2.50
N VAL A 99 -1.79 -13.08 -3.02
CA VAL A 99 -1.57 -14.07 -4.09
C VAL A 99 -0.81 -15.30 -3.60
N GLY A 100 -0.50 -16.21 -4.50
CA GLY A 100 0.17 -17.48 -4.22
C GLY A 100 -0.78 -18.59 -3.79
N PRO A 101 -0.27 -19.82 -3.57
CA PRO A 101 -1.11 -21.01 -3.32
C PRO A 101 -2.04 -20.87 -2.12
N ARG A 102 -1.57 -20.19 -1.07
CA ARG A 102 -2.33 -19.93 0.17
C ARG A 102 -2.90 -18.52 0.24
N ARG A 103 -2.76 -17.68 -0.80
CA ARG A 103 -3.13 -16.25 -0.79
C ARG A 103 -2.51 -15.48 0.38
N ALA A 104 -1.27 -15.83 0.73
CA ALA A 104 -0.54 -15.29 1.85
C ALA A 104 0.53 -14.28 1.45
N ILE A 105 0.78 -14.09 0.14
CA ILE A 105 1.83 -13.22 -0.39
C ILE A 105 1.21 -11.89 -0.78
N VAL A 106 1.76 -10.80 -0.25
CA VAL A 106 1.28 -9.44 -0.46
C VAL A 106 2.43 -8.50 -0.82
N GLY A 107 2.12 -7.46 -1.59
CA GLY A 107 3.03 -6.37 -1.91
C GLY A 107 2.44 -5.03 -1.48
N TYR A 108 3.25 -4.17 -0.88
CA TYR A 108 2.85 -2.81 -0.50
C TYR A 108 3.98 -1.83 -0.74
N SER A 109 3.64 -0.58 -1.06
CA SER A 109 4.62 0.50 -1.00
C SER A 109 5.26 0.55 0.39
N ALA A 110 6.58 0.60 0.47
CA ALA A 110 7.30 0.75 1.73
C ALA A 110 7.46 2.23 2.13
N ILE A 111 6.67 3.11 1.53
CA ILE A 111 6.63 4.55 1.80
C ILE A 111 5.47 4.80 2.78
N CYS A 112 5.79 5.22 4.01
CA CYS A 112 4.80 5.51 5.05
C CYS A 112 3.82 6.60 4.59
N ALA A 113 2.52 6.34 4.72
CA ALA A 113 1.48 7.25 4.24
C ALA A 113 1.36 8.55 5.06
N HIS A 114 2.03 8.67 6.21
CA HIS A 114 2.01 9.90 7.01
C HIS A 114 3.10 10.90 6.57
N ARG A 115 4.39 10.52 6.66
CA ARG A 115 5.53 11.43 6.44
C ARG A 115 6.46 11.02 5.31
N LEU A 116 6.05 10.03 4.50
CA LEU A 116 6.84 9.48 3.39
C LEU A 116 8.16 8.83 3.84
N THR A 117 8.25 8.42 5.12
CA THR A 117 9.39 7.64 5.62
C THR A 117 9.48 6.32 4.86
N TYR A 118 10.68 5.93 4.47
CA TYR A 118 10.94 4.76 3.63
C TYR A 118 12.24 4.06 4.03
N PRO A 119 12.45 2.79 3.68
CA PRO A 119 13.71 2.09 3.87
C PRO A 119 14.80 2.69 2.95
N THR A 120 15.93 3.00 3.54
CA THR A 120 17.15 3.41 2.82
C THR A 120 18.24 2.34 3.00
N PRO A 121 19.31 2.33 2.19
CA PRO A 121 20.44 1.42 2.41
C PRO A 121 21.11 1.57 3.78
N GLN A 122 20.95 2.69 4.44
CA GLN A 122 21.56 2.95 5.76
C GLN A 122 20.62 2.55 6.90
N ILE A 123 19.35 2.93 6.83
CA ILE A 123 18.41 2.78 7.93
C ILE A 123 16.98 2.62 7.45
N SER A 124 16.21 1.76 8.11
CA SER A 124 14.77 1.65 7.96
C SER A 124 14.06 1.92 9.27
N PHE A 125 13.09 2.85 9.24
CA PHE A 125 12.15 3.12 10.32
C PHE A 125 10.81 2.40 10.11
N ILE A 126 10.61 1.71 8.98
CA ILE A 126 9.38 1.01 8.66
C ILE A 126 9.69 -0.45 8.31
N SER A 127 8.99 -1.38 8.94
CA SER A 127 9.14 -2.83 8.71
C SER A 127 7.93 -3.60 9.21
N TYR A 128 7.68 -4.78 8.63
CA TYR A 128 6.71 -5.74 9.19
C TYR A 128 7.25 -6.40 10.46
N ARG A 129 6.36 -6.62 11.42
CA ARG A 129 6.65 -7.22 12.72
C ARG A 129 5.67 -8.33 13.05
N GLU A 130 6.20 -9.53 13.21
CA GLU A 130 5.43 -10.69 13.63
C GLU A 130 5.02 -10.62 15.11
N GLN A 131 5.91 -10.11 15.95
CA GLN A 131 5.71 -10.02 17.40
C GLN A 131 5.47 -8.58 17.84
N SER A 132 4.65 -8.41 18.88
CA SER A 132 4.56 -7.14 19.60
C SER A 132 5.83 -6.91 20.42
N THR A 133 6.30 -5.67 20.52
CA THR A 133 7.38 -5.32 21.42
C THR A 133 6.82 -5.03 22.81
N ALA A 134 7.48 -5.55 23.87
CA ALA A 134 7.01 -5.48 25.26
C ALA A 134 6.90 -4.04 25.84
N SER A 135 7.47 -3.04 25.18
CA SER A 135 7.54 -1.67 25.71
C SER A 135 6.37 -0.75 25.35
N ARG A 136 5.53 -1.14 24.41
CA ARG A 136 4.28 -0.44 24.01
C ARG A 136 3.27 -1.45 23.52
N ALA A 137 1.98 -1.15 23.67
CA ALA A 137 0.86 -1.95 23.16
C ALA A 137 0.80 -1.97 21.61
N MET A 138 1.92 -2.29 20.95
CA MET A 138 2.02 -2.38 19.50
C MET A 138 1.53 -3.74 19.03
N ARG A 139 0.78 -3.73 17.95
CA ARG A 139 0.13 -4.94 17.45
C ARG A 139 1.13 -5.85 16.74
N ALA A 140 1.07 -7.14 17.06
CA ALA A 140 1.76 -8.17 16.29
C ALA A 140 1.18 -8.28 14.86
N ASN A 141 1.99 -8.81 13.95
CA ASN A 141 1.61 -9.05 12.55
C ASN A 141 1.19 -7.79 11.77
N THR A 142 1.83 -6.66 12.05
CA THR A 142 1.58 -5.38 11.38
C THR A 142 2.87 -4.79 10.79
N ILE A 143 2.72 -3.91 9.81
CA ILE A 143 3.82 -3.07 9.34
C ILE A 143 3.85 -1.84 10.24
N HIS A 144 4.99 -1.60 10.90
CA HIS A 144 5.21 -0.47 11.79
C HIS A 144 6.10 0.58 11.15
N CYS A 145 5.71 1.84 11.26
CA CYS A 145 6.56 2.98 10.98
C CYS A 145 6.99 3.63 12.31
N CYS A 146 8.22 3.38 12.74
CA CYS A 146 8.77 3.88 14.01
C CYS A 146 9.11 5.38 13.99
N SER A 147 9.03 6.06 12.85
CA SER A 147 9.18 7.51 12.77
C SER A 147 8.02 8.22 13.48
N GLU A 148 6.77 7.77 13.24
CA GLU A 148 5.55 8.44 13.71
C GLU A 148 4.51 7.47 14.25
N HIS A 149 4.93 6.22 14.51
CA HIS A 149 4.13 5.17 15.13
C HIS A 149 2.83 4.79 14.40
N SER A 150 2.82 4.89 13.06
CA SER A 150 1.72 4.35 12.25
C SER A 150 1.85 2.84 12.12
N GLU A 151 0.73 2.12 12.28
CA GLU A 151 0.65 0.68 12.16
C GLU A 151 -0.35 0.31 11.07
N TYR A 152 0.04 -0.66 10.22
CA TYR A 152 -0.77 -1.11 9.09
C TYR A 152 -0.95 -2.63 9.14
N ASP A 153 -2.18 -3.11 8.91
CA ASP A 153 -2.49 -4.54 8.84
C ASP A 153 -2.30 -5.07 7.40
N PRO A 154 -1.21 -5.81 7.11
CA PRO A 154 -0.95 -6.33 5.78
C PRO A 154 -1.92 -7.44 5.37
N ALA A 155 -2.60 -8.09 6.31
CA ALA A 155 -3.61 -9.10 5.99
C ALA A 155 -4.95 -8.49 5.57
N ALA A 156 -5.13 -7.18 5.79
CA ALA A 156 -6.34 -6.42 5.44
C ALA A 156 -6.03 -5.24 4.49
N GLY A 157 -5.14 -5.44 3.50
CA GLY A 157 -4.81 -4.43 2.49
C GLY A 157 -3.98 -3.26 3.02
N ALA A 158 -3.14 -3.50 4.02
CA ALA A 158 -2.36 -2.51 4.75
C ALA A 158 -3.22 -1.38 5.34
N LYS A 159 -4.45 -1.72 5.78
CA LYS A 159 -5.33 -0.81 6.51
C LYS A 159 -4.62 -0.23 7.72
N VAL A 160 -4.77 1.07 7.94
CA VAL A 160 -4.28 1.72 9.16
C VAL A 160 -5.06 1.18 10.36
N VAL A 161 -4.33 0.67 11.35
CA VAL A 161 -4.90 0.12 12.59
C VAL A 161 -4.52 0.92 13.83
N ASN A 162 -3.48 1.77 13.70
CA ASN A 162 -3.05 2.71 14.73
C ASN A 162 -2.17 3.83 14.14
N GLY A 163 -2.06 4.96 14.86
CA GLY A 163 -1.18 6.06 14.51
C GLY A 163 -1.77 7.07 13.53
N PRO A 164 -0.98 8.06 13.10
CA PRO A 164 -1.44 9.24 12.39
C PRO A 164 -1.57 9.09 10.87
N ALA A 165 -1.28 7.93 10.29
CA ALA A 165 -1.38 7.75 8.84
C ALA A 165 -2.83 7.97 8.35
N PRO A 166 -3.05 8.84 7.34
CA PRO A 166 -4.40 9.18 6.89
C PRO A 166 -5.03 8.13 5.97
N GLN A 167 -4.23 7.19 5.46
CA GLN A 167 -4.67 6.18 4.51
C GLN A 167 -3.81 4.91 4.58
N PRO A 168 -4.29 3.76 4.03
CA PRO A 168 -3.49 2.55 3.87
C PRO A 168 -2.21 2.78 3.04
N LEU A 169 -1.21 1.91 3.20
CA LEU A 169 -0.13 1.83 2.21
C LEU A 169 -0.70 1.40 0.87
N SER A 170 -0.22 2.01 -0.22
CA SER A 170 -0.62 1.60 -1.57
C SER A 170 -0.25 0.13 -1.80
N ALA A 171 -1.22 -0.68 -2.20
CA ALA A 171 -0.99 -2.07 -2.53
C ALA A 171 -0.25 -2.17 -3.88
N ILE A 172 0.75 -3.02 -3.95
CA ILE A 172 1.36 -3.45 -5.20
C ILE A 172 0.59 -4.67 -5.69
N LEU A 173 0.02 -4.56 -6.87
CA LEU A 173 -0.72 -5.64 -7.50
C LEU A 173 0.26 -6.70 -8.00
N LEU A 174 0.13 -7.88 -7.43
CA LEU A 174 0.95 -9.03 -7.78
C LEU A 174 0.14 -10.03 -8.63
N GLU A 175 0.79 -10.60 -9.63
CA GLU A 175 0.31 -11.80 -10.33
C GLU A 175 1.13 -13.01 -9.89
N TYR A 176 0.45 -14.11 -9.68
CA TYR A 176 1.04 -15.41 -9.40
C TYR A 176 0.77 -16.37 -10.55
N ASP A 177 1.83 -16.96 -11.10
CA ASP A 177 1.74 -18.01 -12.11
C ASP A 177 1.89 -19.39 -11.44
N PRO A 178 0.82 -20.19 -11.35
CA PRO A 178 0.88 -21.50 -10.71
C PRO A 178 1.71 -22.54 -11.48
N LYS A 179 2.01 -22.30 -12.76
CA LYS A 179 2.82 -23.24 -13.57
C LYS A 179 4.31 -23.11 -13.26
N SER A 180 4.79 -21.88 -13.12
CA SER A 180 6.19 -21.59 -12.82
C SER A 180 6.44 -21.32 -11.35
N ASP A 181 5.40 -21.22 -10.53
CA ASP A 181 5.42 -20.72 -9.15
C ASP A 181 5.98 -19.28 -9.05
N GLY A 182 5.90 -18.53 -10.16
CA GLY A 182 6.51 -17.22 -10.32
C GLY A 182 5.61 -16.07 -9.87
N LEU A 183 6.24 -14.94 -9.53
CA LEU A 183 5.58 -13.73 -9.08
C LEU A 183 5.94 -12.54 -9.98
N HIS A 184 4.95 -11.69 -10.28
CA HIS A 184 5.15 -10.48 -11.07
C HIS A 184 4.42 -9.32 -10.41
N ALA A 185 5.01 -8.12 -10.46
CA ALA A 185 4.34 -6.87 -10.14
C ALA A 185 3.74 -6.28 -11.43
N VAL A 186 2.49 -5.80 -11.37
CA VAL A 186 1.74 -5.36 -12.55
C VAL A 186 1.06 -4.00 -12.39
N GLY A 187 1.01 -3.46 -11.17
CA GLY A 187 0.32 -2.20 -10.90
C GLY A 187 0.24 -1.88 -9.43
N THR A 188 -0.57 -0.89 -9.14
CA THR A 188 -0.84 -0.41 -7.78
C THR A 188 -2.34 -0.22 -7.57
N LEU A 189 -2.75 -0.23 -6.30
CA LEU A 189 -4.11 0.07 -5.89
C LEU A 189 -4.10 0.80 -4.55
N GLY A 190 -4.87 1.88 -4.45
CA GLY A 190 -4.92 2.74 -3.26
C GLY A 190 -4.29 4.11 -3.52
N GLY A 191 -4.09 4.89 -2.46
CA GLY A 191 -3.51 6.22 -2.54
C GLY A 191 -2.02 6.19 -2.83
N GLU A 192 -1.63 6.38 -4.07
CA GLU A 192 -0.22 6.51 -4.45
C GLU A 192 0.38 7.82 -3.94
N LEU A 193 1.58 7.74 -3.41
CA LEU A 193 2.33 8.89 -2.89
C LEU A 193 3.63 9.15 -3.67
N PHE A 194 3.81 8.53 -4.85
CA PHE A 194 5.07 8.56 -5.59
C PHE A 194 5.49 9.97 -6.01
N ASN A 195 4.56 10.82 -6.47
CA ASN A 195 4.89 12.19 -6.83
C ASN A 195 5.39 12.99 -5.62
N ALA A 196 4.64 13.00 -4.52
CA ALA A 196 5.05 13.66 -3.29
C ALA A 196 6.37 13.08 -2.73
N PHE A 197 6.59 11.78 -2.88
CA PHE A 197 7.83 11.11 -2.50
C PHE A 197 9.02 11.60 -3.31
N PHE A 198 8.89 11.68 -4.63
CA PHE A 198 9.94 12.22 -5.48
C PHE A 198 10.18 13.69 -5.21
N ASP A 199 9.13 14.50 -5.11
CA ASP A 199 9.27 15.95 -4.84
C ASP A 199 10.02 16.21 -3.54
N LYS A 200 9.84 15.33 -2.53
CA LYS A 200 10.53 15.46 -1.24
C LYS A 200 11.97 14.92 -1.25
N TYR A 201 12.24 13.85 -1.98
CA TYR A 201 13.46 13.07 -1.80
C TYR A 201 14.32 12.92 -3.06
N GLU A 202 14.02 13.61 -4.17
CA GLU A 202 14.69 13.40 -5.44
C GLU A 202 16.22 13.46 -5.36
N LEU A 203 16.77 14.48 -4.72
CA LEU A 203 18.23 14.61 -4.54
C LEU A 203 18.82 13.47 -3.70
N LYS A 204 18.12 13.08 -2.62
CA LYS A 204 18.55 11.99 -1.77
C LYS A 204 18.52 10.66 -2.52
N LEU A 205 17.47 10.40 -3.29
CA LEU A 205 17.33 9.21 -4.12
C LEU A 205 18.43 9.15 -5.18
N ALA A 206 18.72 10.26 -5.84
CA ALA A 206 19.81 10.35 -6.81
C ALA A 206 21.16 9.96 -6.19
N MET A 207 21.43 10.38 -4.95
CA MET A 207 22.64 10.02 -4.22
C MET A 207 22.65 8.57 -3.76
N ASP A 208 21.55 8.11 -3.12
CA ASP A 208 21.44 6.76 -2.54
C ASP A 208 21.54 5.68 -3.62
N TYR A 209 20.91 5.89 -4.78
CA TYR A 209 20.88 4.96 -5.92
C TYR A 209 21.90 5.27 -7.01
N ARG A 210 22.71 6.33 -6.84
CA ARG A 210 23.73 6.78 -7.82
C ARG A 210 23.17 6.92 -9.24
N THR A 211 22.02 7.54 -9.37
CA THR A 211 21.30 7.72 -10.63
C THR A 211 20.81 9.16 -10.79
N SER A 212 20.84 9.67 -12.01
CA SER A 212 20.14 10.91 -12.38
C SER A 212 18.68 10.67 -12.81
N LYS A 213 18.24 9.40 -12.90
CA LYS A 213 16.93 9.01 -13.39
C LYS A 213 16.09 8.38 -12.28
N THR A 214 15.84 9.13 -11.22
CA THR A 214 15.11 8.65 -10.04
C THR A 214 13.70 8.13 -10.36
N ARG A 215 13.06 8.70 -11.38
CA ARG A 215 11.71 8.31 -11.84
C ARG A 215 11.74 7.31 -13.02
N GLN A 216 12.87 6.60 -13.21
CA GLN A 216 12.95 5.56 -14.26
C GLN A 216 11.98 4.43 -13.95
N PRO A 217 11.02 4.12 -14.86
CA PRO A 217 10.12 3.00 -14.67
C PRO A 217 10.87 1.66 -14.67
N VAL A 218 10.48 0.78 -13.77
CA VAL A 218 10.94 -0.61 -13.78
C VAL A 218 10.32 -1.32 -14.99
N SER A 219 11.15 -2.06 -15.73
CA SER A 219 10.71 -2.86 -16.87
C SER A 219 11.30 -4.27 -16.84
N GLY A 220 10.49 -5.25 -17.21
CA GLY A 220 10.88 -6.64 -17.35
C GLY A 220 11.13 -7.38 -16.05
N ARG A 221 12.00 -6.91 -15.16
CA ARG A 221 12.34 -7.59 -13.91
C ARG A 221 12.71 -6.62 -12.79
N THR A 222 12.55 -7.06 -11.54
CA THR A 222 13.02 -6.35 -10.35
C THR A 222 13.54 -7.34 -9.31
N ALA A 223 14.70 -7.03 -8.72
CA ALA A 223 15.33 -7.91 -7.73
C ALA A 223 14.68 -7.73 -6.36
N VAL A 224 14.42 -8.85 -5.69
CA VAL A 224 13.92 -8.94 -4.33
C VAL A 224 15.08 -9.27 -3.41
N ARG A 225 15.19 -8.54 -2.30
CA ARG A 225 16.20 -8.72 -1.25
C ARG A 225 15.55 -8.79 0.10
N GLU A 226 16.18 -9.45 1.06
CA GLU A 226 15.78 -9.31 2.45
C GLU A 226 16.07 -7.88 2.94
N LEU A 227 15.17 -7.32 3.75
CA LEU A 227 15.34 -5.96 4.30
C LEU A 227 16.64 -5.86 5.12
N GLU A 228 17.04 -6.94 5.79
CA GLU A 228 18.29 -7.02 6.57
C GLU A 228 19.55 -6.95 5.70
N GLN A 229 19.46 -7.38 4.45
CA GLN A 229 20.56 -7.26 3.47
C GLN A 229 20.55 -5.92 2.74
N PHE A 230 19.34 -5.36 2.53
CA PHE A 230 19.18 -4.06 1.89
C PHE A 230 19.61 -2.91 2.80
N CYS A 231 19.33 -2.98 4.10
CA CYS A 231 19.43 -1.90 5.07
C CYS A 231 20.38 -2.29 6.22
N LYS A 232 21.38 -1.44 6.52
CA LYS A 232 22.35 -1.69 7.60
C LYS A 232 21.72 -1.70 8.99
N GLN A 233 20.67 -0.91 9.20
CA GLN A 233 20.02 -0.76 10.50
C GLN A 233 18.50 -0.73 10.37
N GLN A 234 17.81 -1.48 11.22
CA GLN A 234 16.36 -1.41 11.36
C GLN A 234 15.99 -0.87 12.74
N VAL A 235 15.25 0.23 12.75
CA VAL A 235 14.74 0.82 14.00
C VAL A 235 13.56 -0.02 14.51
N ARG A 236 13.64 -0.38 15.77
CA ARG A 236 12.56 -1.09 16.49
C ARG A 236 12.00 -0.16 17.56
N CYS A 237 10.73 0.10 17.53
CA CYS A 237 10.01 0.92 18.51
C CYS A 237 9.08 0.08 19.40
#